data_28e1684813996a5f107d835dacff8c23
#
_entry.id   28e1684813996a5f107d835dacff8c23
#
_cell.length_a   1.000
_cell.length_b   1.000
_cell.length_c   1.000
_cell.angle_alpha   90.00
_cell.angle_beta   90.00
_cell.angle_gamma   90.00
#
_symmetry.space_group_name_H-M   'P 1'
#
loop_
_entity.id
_entity.type
_entity.pdbx_description
1 polymer ?
#
loop_
_entity_poly.entity_id
_entity_poly.type
_entity_poly.pdbx_seq_one_letter_code
_entity_poly.pdbx_strand_id
1 'polypeptide(L)'
;MQNLKIKLISITVTDDDIGNQIQEENTTEVWAEETGVRQSEFYNAAVTGLKPEKTFIIWANEYNGQTKIEADGVKYKLIRAYNNPSKSEMIELVCEKVAADG
;
A
#
# COMPACT_ATOMS: atom_id res chain seq x y z
N MET A 1 5.35 -8.61 -14.59
CA MET A 1 4.02 -8.62 -15.21
C MET A 1 2.95 -8.61 -14.13
N GLN A 2 1.97 -7.72 -14.22
CA GLN A 2 0.93 -7.60 -13.20
C GLN A 2 -0.07 -8.73 -13.35
N ASN A 3 -0.12 -9.60 -12.37
CA ASN A 3 -0.99 -10.78 -12.42
C ASN A 3 -1.95 -10.86 -11.23
N LEU A 4 -1.98 -9.84 -10.38
CA LEU A 4 -2.81 -9.82 -9.19
C LEU A 4 -3.55 -8.49 -9.13
N LYS A 5 -4.85 -8.55 -8.84
CA LYS A 5 -5.61 -7.31 -8.67
C LYS A 5 -5.64 -6.95 -7.18
N ILE A 6 -5.23 -5.74 -6.86
CA ILE A 6 -5.24 -5.24 -5.49
C ILE A 6 -6.11 -3.99 -5.41
N LYS A 7 -6.49 -3.64 -4.21
CA LYS A 7 -7.28 -2.43 -3.94
C LYS A 7 -6.41 -1.44 -3.18
N LEU A 8 -6.30 -0.24 -3.73
CA LEU A 8 -5.63 0.87 -3.05
C LEU A 8 -6.71 1.68 -2.34
N ILE A 9 -6.57 1.85 -1.04
CA ILE A 9 -7.61 2.44 -0.22
C ILE A 9 -7.09 3.72 0.39
N SER A 10 -7.86 4.80 0.24
CA SER A 10 -7.58 6.07 0.91
C SER A 10 -8.80 6.51 1.70
N ILE A 11 -8.56 7.24 2.79
CA ILE A 11 -9.62 7.76 3.62
C ILE A 11 -9.57 9.27 3.52
N THR A 12 -10.69 9.87 3.10
CA THR A 12 -10.85 11.31 3.05
C THR A 12 -11.70 11.74 4.23
N VAL A 13 -11.24 12.74 4.96
CA VAL A 13 -11.98 13.30 6.08
C VAL A 13 -12.44 14.70 5.68
N THR A 14 -13.74 14.92 5.76
CA THR A 14 -14.32 16.24 5.47
C THR A 14 -15.18 16.67 6.66
N ASP A 15 -15.34 17.99 6.80
CA ASP A 15 -16.23 18.55 7.81
C ASP A 15 -17.56 18.86 7.16
N ASP A 16 -18.64 18.56 7.86
CA ASP A 16 -19.96 18.97 7.40
C ASP A 16 -20.30 20.37 7.92
N ASP A 17 -21.50 20.86 7.58
CA ASP A 17 -21.90 22.23 7.92
C ASP A 17 -22.08 22.47 9.42
N ILE A 18 -22.18 21.41 10.20
CA ILE A 18 -22.36 21.54 11.65
C ILE A 18 -21.15 21.08 12.44
N GLY A 19 -20.02 20.94 11.77
CA GLY A 19 -18.75 20.64 12.41
C GLY A 19 -18.46 19.18 12.66
N ASN A 20 -19.29 18.27 12.18
CA ASN A 20 -19.00 16.82 12.29
C ASN A 20 -18.00 16.41 11.22
N GLN A 21 -17.12 15.50 11.58
CA GLN A 21 -16.17 14.94 10.63
C GLN A 21 -16.81 13.75 9.93
N ILE A 22 -16.71 13.75 8.61
CA ILE A 22 -17.21 12.67 7.77
C ILE A 22 -16.01 11.96 7.15
N GLN A 23 -15.92 10.65 7.32
CA GLN A 23 -14.86 9.86 6.71
C GLN A 23 -15.42 9.11 5.51
N GLU A 24 -14.74 9.24 4.38
CA GLU A 24 -15.08 8.52 3.18
C GLU A 24 -13.91 7.64 2.78
N GLU A 25 -14.20 6.38 2.51
CA GLU A 25 -13.20 5.44 2.03
C GLU A 25 -13.29 5.36 0.51
N ASN A 26 -12.18 5.62 -0.15
CA ASN A 26 -12.08 5.56 -1.60
C ASN A 26 -11.21 4.38 -1.98
N THR A 27 -11.74 3.50 -2.82
CA THR A 27 -11.05 2.30 -3.23
C THR A 27 -10.79 2.34 -4.73
N THR A 28 -9.54 2.10 -5.12
CA THR A 28 -9.14 2.01 -6.52
C THR A 28 -8.56 0.63 -6.77
N GLU A 29 -9.09 -0.10 -7.74
CA GLU A 29 -8.56 -1.39 -8.10
C GLU A 29 -7.49 -1.23 -9.18
N VAL A 30 -6.33 -1.85 -8.97
CA VAL A 30 -5.23 -1.82 -9.92
C VAL A 30 -4.61 -3.21 -10.03
N TRP A 31 -3.98 -3.47 -11.17
CA TRP A 31 -3.21 -4.69 -11.34
C TRP A 31 -1.83 -4.51 -10.74
N ALA A 32 -1.34 -5.55 -10.09
CA ALA A 32 -0.05 -5.51 -9.41
C ALA A 32 0.71 -6.80 -9.64
N GLU A 33 2.02 -6.70 -9.47
CA GLU A 33 2.90 -7.86 -9.37
C GLU A 33 3.31 -7.99 -7.90
N GLU A 34 3.07 -9.16 -7.32
CA GLU A 34 3.50 -9.42 -5.96
C GLU A 34 4.91 -9.97 -5.97
N THR A 35 5.77 -9.44 -5.11
CA THR A 35 7.13 -9.94 -4.98
C THR A 35 7.51 -9.95 -3.50
N GLY A 36 8.61 -10.64 -3.19
CA GLY A 36 9.10 -10.70 -1.83
C GLY A 36 9.74 -9.39 -1.39
N VAL A 37 10.08 -9.31 -0.12
CA VAL A 37 10.73 -8.15 0.45
C VAL A 37 12.25 -8.32 0.32
N ARG A 38 12.94 -7.26 -0.12
CA ARG A 38 14.39 -7.30 -0.25
C ARG A 38 15.04 -7.40 1.13
N GLN A 39 16.19 -8.06 1.19
CA GLN A 39 16.90 -8.25 2.45
C GLN A 39 17.22 -6.92 3.13
N SER A 40 17.57 -5.89 2.36
CA SER A 40 17.84 -4.57 2.92
C SER A 40 16.62 -3.97 3.60
N GLU A 41 15.41 -4.25 3.07
CA GLU A 41 14.18 -3.78 3.71
C GLU A 41 13.95 -4.47 5.05
N PHE A 42 14.21 -5.77 5.13
CA PHE A 42 14.08 -6.48 6.40
C PHE A 42 15.02 -5.91 7.45
N TYR A 43 16.26 -5.62 7.05
CA TYR A 43 17.24 -5.06 7.99
C TYR A 43 16.80 -3.69 8.49
N ASN A 44 16.42 -2.81 7.57
CA ASN A 44 16.01 -1.46 7.94
C ASN A 44 14.74 -1.48 8.78
N ALA A 45 13.81 -2.35 8.43
CA ALA A 45 12.56 -2.47 9.16
C ALA A 45 12.77 -3.00 10.58
N ALA A 46 13.70 -3.93 10.76
CA ALA A 46 13.99 -4.47 12.09
C ALA A 46 14.46 -3.39 13.04
N VAL A 47 15.23 -2.42 12.55
CA VAL A 47 15.70 -1.30 13.35
C VAL A 47 14.55 -0.42 13.82
N THR A 48 13.52 -0.28 13.01
CA THR A 48 12.36 0.59 13.30
C THR A 48 11.18 -0.16 13.89
N GLY A 49 11.27 -1.49 14.02
CA GLY A 49 10.18 -2.30 14.54
C GLY A 49 9.10 -2.65 13.51
N LEU A 50 9.27 -2.26 12.27
CA LEU A 50 8.33 -2.59 11.20
C LEU A 50 8.56 -4.03 10.74
N LYS A 51 7.51 -4.65 10.18
CA LYS A 51 7.55 -6.04 9.75
C LYS A 51 7.07 -6.16 8.30
N PRO A 52 7.94 -5.82 7.32
CA PRO A 52 7.54 -5.91 5.92
C PRO A 52 7.20 -7.35 5.56
N GLU A 53 6.10 -7.51 4.84
CA GLU A 53 5.57 -8.82 4.48
C GLU A 53 5.60 -9.04 2.98
N LYS A 54 5.18 -8.05 2.21
CA LYS A 54 5.06 -8.16 0.76
C LYS A 54 5.38 -6.84 0.08
N THR A 55 5.78 -6.95 -1.18
CA THR A 55 5.94 -5.79 -2.05
C THR A 55 5.01 -5.96 -3.23
N PHE A 56 4.23 -4.92 -3.54
CA PHE A 56 3.37 -4.88 -4.71
C PHE A 56 3.94 -3.86 -5.68
N ILE A 57 4.07 -4.24 -6.95
CA ILE A 57 4.58 -3.36 -7.99
C ILE A 57 3.41 -2.99 -8.89
N ILE A 58 3.14 -1.69 -9.02
CA ILE A 58 2.05 -1.19 -9.84
C ILE A 58 2.60 -0.08 -10.76
N TRP A 59 1.75 0.37 -11.70
CA TRP A 59 2.09 1.52 -12.52
C TRP A 59 2.10 2.77 -11.64
N ALA A 60 3.17 3.56 -11.76
CA ALA A 60 3.34 4.75 -10.92
C ALA A 60 2.20 5.75 -11.10
N ASN A 61 1.66 5.86 -12.32
CA ASN A 61 0.58 6.80 -12.58
C ASN A 61 -0.76 6.38 -11.98
N GLU A 62 -0.85 5.16 -11.46
CA GLU A 62 -2.06 4.69 -10.78
C GLU A 62 -2.00 4.89 -9.28
N TYR A 63 -0.86 5.31 -8.76
CA TYR A 63 -0.67 5.48 -7.33
C TYR A 63 -0.88 6.96 -6.95
N ASN A 64 -1.74 7.20 -5.97
CA ASN A 64 -2.09 8.56 -5.52
C ASN A 64 -1.85 8.74 -4.03
N GLY A 65 -0.83 8.10 -3.48
CA GLY A 65 -0.50 8.28 -2.07
C GLY A 65 -1.31 7.45 -1.10
N GLN A 66 -2.04 6.45 -1.58
CA GLN A 66 -2.80 5.58 -0.70
C GLN A 66 -1.87 4.83 0.26
N THR A 67 -2.28 4.69 1.51
CA THR A 67 -1.48 4.03 2.54
C THR A 67 -2.05 2.69 2.97
N LYS A 68 -3.21 2.30 2.45
CA LYS A 68 -3.85 1.03 2.77
C LYS A 68 -4.05 0.24 1.50
N ILE A 69 -3.81 -1.05 1.59
CA ILE A 69 -3.90 -1.95 0.43
C ILE A 69 -4.63 -3.21 0.86
N GLU A 70 -5.51 -3.70 0.00
CA GLU A 70 -6.14 -4.99 0.21
C GLU A 70 -5.82 -5.87 -0.99
N ALA A 71 -5.30 -7.07 -0.71
CA ALA A 71 -4.95 -8.03 -1.75
C ALA A 71 -5.43 -9.40 -1.32
N ASP A 72 -6.23 -10.04 -2.15
CA ASP A 72 -6.73 -11.41 -1.92
C ASP A 72 -7.41 -11.53 -0.54
N GLY A 73 -8.20 -10.53 -0.16
CA GLY A 73 -8.91 -10.52 1.10
C GLY A 73 -8.05 -10.20 2.32
N VAL A 74 -6.78 -9.91 2.13
CA VAL A 74 -5.87 -9.58 3.22
C VAL A 74 -5.55 -8.10 3.19
N LYS A 75 -5.59 -7.45 4.34
CA LYS A 75 -5.32 -6.03 4.45
C LYS A 75 -3.86 -5.77 4.82
N TYR A 76 -3.28 -4.78 4.16
CA TYR A 76 -1.89 -4.38 4.37
C TYR A 76 -1.82 -2.88 4.61
N LYS A 77 -0.77 -2.48 5.33
CA LYS A 77 -0.45 -1.10 5.56
C LYS A 77 0.85 -0.78 4.83
N LEU A 78 0.88 0.36 4.14
CA LEU A 78 2.07 0.76 3.41
C LEU A 78 3.18 1.16 4.39
N ILE A 79 4.36 0.59 4.21
CA ILE A 79 5.56 0.98 4.93
C ILE A 79 6.26 2.09 4.15
N ARG A 80 6.46 1.87 2.85
CA ARG A 80 7.05 2.90 2.00
C ARG A 80 6.75 2.60 0.53
N ALA A 81 6.80 3.65 -0.28
CA ALA A 81 6.62 3.56 -1.71
C ALA A 81 7.82 4.20 -2.38
N TYR A 82 8.36 3.56 -3.42
CA TYR A 82 9.47 4.12 -4.15
C TYR A 82 9.46 3.67 -5.60
N ASN A 83 9.99 4.53 -6.47
CA ASN A 83 10.08 4.21 -7.87
C ASN A 83 11.20 3.20 -8.11
N ASN A 84 10.91 2.23 -8.97
CA ASN A 84 11.91 1.24 -9.34
C ASN A 84 13.00 1.91 -10.16
N PRO A 85 14.27 1.81 -9.76
CA PRO A 85 15.34 2.48 -10.50
C PRO A 85 15.54 1.95 -11.92
N SER A 86 15.12 0.72 -12.19
CA SER A 86 15.22 0.13 -13.54
C SER A 86 13.99 0.41 -14.39
N LYS A 87 12.87 0.76 -13.77
CA LYS A 87 11.60 1.00 -14.46
C LYS A 87 10.89 2.15 -13.81
N SER A 88 11.18 3.36 -14.26
CA SER A 88 10.65 4.57 -13.62
C SER A 88 9.13 4.70 -13.73
N GLU A 89 8.51 3.98 -14.68
CA GLU A 89 7.05 3.97 -14.82
C GLU A 89 6.36 3.09 -13.79
N MET A 90 7.13 2.32 -13.00
CA MET A 90 6.59 1.45 -11.96
C MET A 90 6.91 2.00 -10.59
N ILE A 91 6.06 1.68 -9.63
CA ILE A 91 6.30 2.02 -8.23
C ILE A 91 6.18 0.75 -7.38
N GLU A 92 7.05 0.61 -6.40
CA GLU A 92 7.05 -0.53 -5.49
C GLU A 92 6.48 -0.10 -4.16
N LEU A 93 5.49 -0.83 -3.69
CA LEU A 93 4.79 -0.57 -2.43
C LEU A 93 5.16 -1.66 -1.44
N VAL A 94 6.04 -1.33 -0.50
CA VAL A 94 6.44 -2.26 0.54
C VAL A 94 5.41 -2.18 1.66
N CYS A 95 4.83 -3.32 2.01
CA CYS A 95 3.67 -3.37 2.89
C CYS A 95 3.87 -4.32 4.06
N GLU A 96 3.21 -3.99 5.16
CA GLU A 96 3.12 -4.80 6.36
C GLU A 96 1.70 -5.33 6.47
N LYS A 97 1.56 -6.61 6.80
CA LYS A 97 0.23 -7.19 7.00
C LYS A 97 -0.41 -6.59 8.23
N VAL A 98 -1.64 -6.12 8.10
CA VAL A 98 -2.39 -5.61 9.24
C VAL A 98 -2.83 -6.80 10.08
N ALA A 99 -2.51 -6.76 11.38
CA ALA A 99 -2.92 -7.83 12.28
C ALA A 99 -4.44 -7.95 12.25
N ALA A 100 -4.90 -9.19 12.11
CA ALA A 100 -6.32 -9.44 12.19
C ALA A 100 -6.78 -9.02 13.57
N ASP A 101 -7.61 -8.02 13.63
CA ASP A 101 -8.17 -7.61 14.87
C ASP A 101 -9.09 -8.67 15.36
N GLY A 102 -8.64 -9.24 16.38
CA GLY A 102 -9.56 -10.11 17.02
C GLY A 102 -10.79 -9.32 17.32
#